data_61b2fcd60d441aa6897fbfa9d0ccb4cd
#
_entry.id   61b2fcd60d441aa6897fbfa9d0ccb4cd
#
_cell.length_a   1.000
_cell.length_b   1.000
_cell.length_c   1.000
_cell.angle_alpha   90.00
_cell.angle_beta   90.00
_cell.angle_gamma   90.00
#
_symmetry.space_group_name_H-M   'P 1'
#
loop_
_entity.id
_entity.type
_entity.pdbx_description
1 polymer ?
#
loop_
_entity_poly.entity_id
_entity_poly.type
_entity_poly.pdbx_seq_one_letter_code
_entity_poly.pdbx_strand_id
1 'polypeptide(L)'
;YEILRCLVGSEMCIRDSIYIENVREAPSYTDFADIRPEKCRMVDFDRQLNASVTDIYQNEYLSPRSPYTTLQLPTQGIGEWCHPLLSTTIDDSELRSLVHHDTFQTSLGIPFRLKEKGNNILFTSLWDNYPDSSTISLSGTASHAYLLMAGSTNHMQCHIANGIIRIHYADGTSQATELTNPDNWCPIEQDFYVDGKAFQVPAPRPYRLHLRSGKISRDLGKELNITGVYGREIEGGAGILLDIPLDHSKELKGLTLETLSNDVVIGIMGITLQ
;
A
#
# COMPACT_ATOMS: atom_id res chain seq x y z
N TYR A 1 -20.80 -13.10 -27.41
CA TYR A 1 -20.96 -12.83 -25.96
C TYR A 1 -19.62 -12.88 -25.22
N GLU A 2 -18.76 -13.83 -25.54
CA GLU A 2 -17.43 -13.94 -24.92
C GLU A 2 -16.41 -12.92 -25.47
N ILE A 3 -16.57 -12.51 -26.71
CA ILE A 3 -15.68 -11.53 -27.37
C ILE A 3 -15.81 -10.13 -26.74
N LEU A 4 -17.00 -9.79 -26.25
CA LEU A 4 -17.22 -8.54 -25.53
C LEU A 4 -16.61 -8.52 -24.13
N ARG A 5 -16.33 -9.67 -23.55
CA ARG A 5 -15.66 -9.78 -22.26
C ARG A 5 -14.16 -9.47 -22.31
N CYS A 6 -13.54 -9.72 -23.46
CA CYS A 6 -12.11 -9.45 -23.65
C CYS A 6 -11.80 -8.01 -24.07
N LEU A 7 -12.80 -7.25 -24.49
CA LEU A 7 -12.54 -6.01 -25.24
C LEU A 7 -12.59 -4.74 -24.44
N VAL A 8 -13.02 -4.77 -23.21
CA VAL A 8 -13.10 -3.49 -22.46
C VAL A 8 -12.96 -3.78 -21.00
N GLY A 9 -12.46 -2.90 -20.25
CA GLY A 9 -12.68 -2.82 -18.81
C GLY A 9 -14.17 -2.99 -18.39
N SER A 10 -14.99 -3.55 -19.23
CA SER A 10 -16.39 -3.89 -19.03
C SER A 10 -16.61 -5.02 -18.02
N GLU A 11 -15.62 -5.89 -17.82
CA GLU A 11 -15.72 -6.87 -16.72
C GLU A 11 -15.65 -6.20 -15.34
N MET A 12 -14.89 -5.13 -15.21
CA MET A 12 -14.93 -4.34 -13.97
C MET A 12 -16.28 -3.65 -13.78
N CYS A 13 -16.82 -3.06 -14.84
CA CYS A 13 -18.14 -2.43 -14.77
C CYS A 13 -19.28 -3.44 -14.55
N ILE A 14 -19.18 -4.64 -15.12
CA ILE A 14 -20.18 -5.70 -14.95
C ILE A 14 -20.07 -6.36 -13.60
N ARG A 15 -18.85 -6.56 -13.08
CA ARG A 15 -18.65 -7.04 -11.71
C ARG A 15 -19.14 -6.04 -10.69
N ASP A 16 -18.85 -4.78 -10.86
CA ASP A 16 -19.34 -3.73 -9.97
C ASP A 16 -20.87 -3.67 -9.93
N SER A 17 -21.52 -3.84 -11.08
CA SER A 17 -23.00 -3.87 -11.14
C SER A 17 -23.62 -5.17 -10.56
N ILE A 18 -22.90 -6.27 -10.56
CA ILE A 18 -23.37 -7.54 -9.95
C ILE A 18 -23.07 -7.56 -8.44
N TYR A 19 -22.01 -6.89 -8.00
CA TYR A 19 -21.65 -6.81 -6.57
C TYR A 19 -22.43 -5.77 -5.78
N ILE A 20 -23.21 -4.91 -6.42
CA ILE A 20 -24.13 -3.97 -5.74
C ILE A 20 -25.22 -4.72 -4.92
N GLU A 21 -25.55 -5.96 -5.27
CA GLU A 21 -26.50 -6.78 -4.49
C GLU A 21 -25.84 -7.49 -3.28
N ASN A 22 -24.54 -7.67 -3.30
CA ASN A 22 -23.79 -8.10 -2.13
C ASN A 22 -23.07 -6.89 -1.56
N VAL A 23 -23.76 -6.14 -0.70
CA VAL A 23 -23.12 -5.13 0.14
C VAL A 23 -21.99 -5.82 0.89
N ARG A 24 -20.77 -5.80 0.34
CA ARG A 24 -19.60 -5.97 1.17
C ARG A 24 -19.72 -4.88 2.22
N GLU A 25 -19.88 -5.27 3.46
CA GLU A 25 -19.69 -4.31 4.54
C GLU A 25 -18.38 -3.60 4.23
N ALA A 26 -18.47 -2.29 4.05
CA ALA A 26 -17.29 -1.48 3.82
C ALA A 26 -16.30 -1.87 4.92
N PRO A 27 -15.06 -2.24 4.58
CA PRO A 27 -14.09 -2.58 5.61
C PRO A 27 -14.13 -1.47 6.64
N SER A 28 -14.31 -1.83 7.91
CA SER A 28 -14.36 -0.86 9.01
C SER A 28 -12.95 -0.27 9.13
N TYR A 29 -12.66 0.76 8.29
CA TYR A 29 -11.49 1.57 8.50
C TYR A 29 -11.73 2.37 9.76
N THR A 30 -10.88 2.19 10.72
CA THR A 30 -10.81 3.17 11.77
C THR A 30 -10.25 4.44 11.14
N ASP A 31 -10.86 5.55 11.47
CA ASP A 31 -10.56 6.83 10.85
C ASP A 31 -9.38 7.53 11.54
N PHE A 32 -8.38 6.78 12.00
CA PHE A 32 -7.30 7.31 12.83
C PHE A 32 -7.87 8.10 14.03
N ALA A 33 -9.04 7.67 14.50
CA ALA A 33 -9.64 8.18 15.71
C ALA A 33 -8.83 7.71 16.93
N ASP A 34 -8.80 8.52 17.97
CA ASP A 34 -8.20 8.17 19.25
C ASP A 34 -6.68 7.91 19.23
N ILE A 35 -5.93 8.53 18.31
CA ILE A 35 -4.47 8.47 18.35
C ILE A 35 -3.96 9.01 19.68
N ARG A 36 -3.18 8.20 20.38
CA ARG A 36 -2.54 8.53 21.65
C ARG A 36 -1.03 8.39 21.51
N PRO A 37 -0.33 9.46 21.13
CA PRO A 37 1.11 9.39 20.84
C PRO A 37 1.93 8.78 21.97
N GLU A 38 1.55 9.05 23.22
CA GLU A 38 2.21 8.53 24.43
C GLU A 38 2.07 7.01 24.61
N LYS A 39 1.11 6.38 23.92
CA LYS A 39 0.91 4.93 23.92
C LYS A 39 1.48 4.23 22.70
N CYS A 40 1.95 5.01 21.72
CA CYS A 40 2.52 4.48 20.51
C CYS A 40 3.87 3.79 20.77
N ARG A 41 4.00 2.58 20.25
CA ARG A 41 5.20 1.75 20.33
C ARG A 41 5.62 1.33 18.93
N MET A 42 6.77 1.84 18.48
CA MET A 42 7.35 1.48 17.18
C MET A 42 7.88 0.04 17.21
N VAL A 43 7.64 -0.70 16.14
CA VAL A 43 8.13 -2.08 15.97
C VAL A 43 9.50 -2.03 15.28
N ASP A 44 10.47 -2.74 15.84
CA ASP A 44 11.79 -2.91 15.23
C ASP A 44 11.81 -4.18 14.36
N PHE A 45 11.91 -4.00 13.05
CA PHE A 45 12.12 -5.08 12.06
C PHE A 45 13.21 -4.73 11.05
N ASP A 46 14.16 -3.90 11.45
CA ASP A 46 15.26 -3.40 10.61
C ASP A 46 16.01 -4.51 9.87
N ARG A 47 16.16 -5.68 10.50
CA ARG A 47 16.88 -6.83 9.93
C ARG A 47 16.13 -7.50 8.77
N GLN A 48 14.86 -7.21 8.61
CA GLN A 48 14.02 -7.78 7.56
C GLN A 48 13.87 -6.83 6.36
N LEU A 49 14.29 -5.56 6.50
CA LEU A 49 14.29 -4.61 5.39
C LEU A 49 15.18 -5.14 4.25
N ASN A 50 14.58 -5.33 3.09
CA ASN A 50 15.24 -6.00 1.96
C ASN A 50 15.50 -5.08 0.77
N ALA A 51 15.01 -3.84 0.79
CA ALA A 51 15.20 -2.87 -0.29
C ALA A 51 15.18 -1.42 0.19
N SER A 52 15.63 -0.51 -0.66
CA SER A 52 15.25 0.90 -0.60
C SER A 52 13.94 1.09 -1.36
N VAL A 53 13.03 1.93 -0.85
CA VAL A 53 11.77 2.22 -1.56
C VAL A 53 12.01 2.80 -2.94
N THR A 54 13.14 3.48 -3.15
CA THR A 54 13.57 4.06 -4.43
C THR A 54 13.90 3.02 -5.48
N ASP A 55 14.19 1.77 -5.07
CA ASP A 55 14.62 0.71 -6.00
C ASP A 55 13.45 0.09 -6.75
N ILE A 56 12.21 0.37 -6.34
CA ILE A 56 11.01 -0.30 -6.85
C ILE A 56 10.91 -0.29 -8.38
N TYR A 57 11.33 0.80 -9.04
CA TYR A 57 11.33 0.92 -10.49
C TYR A 57 12.72 0.85 -11.12
N GLN A 58 13.74 0.57 -10.32
CA GLN A 58 15.11 0.36 -10.80
C GLN A 58 15.41 -1.12 -11.07
N ASN A 59 14.61 -2.01 -10.52
CA ASN A 59 14.78 -3.44 -10.64
C ASN A 59 14.20 -3.97 -11.96
N GLU A 60 14.84 -4.99 -12.50
CA GLU A 60 14.24 -5.87 -13.49
C GLU A 60 13.48 -6.97 -12.74
N TYR A 61 12.17 -7.04 -12.96
CA TYR A 61 11.32 -8.03 -12.32
C TYR A 61 11.20 -9.25 -13.20
N LEU A 62 11.71 -10.37 -12.71
CA LEU A 62 11.72 -11.66 -13.39
C LEU A 62 10.80 -12.65 -12.69
N SER A 63 10.09 -13.44 -13.47
CA SER A 63 9.27 -14.51 -12.95
C SER A 63 9.50 -15.80 -13.73
N PRO A 64 9.81 -16.92 -13.07
CA PRO A 64 9.87 -18.21 -13.70
C PRO A 64 8.50 -18.74 -14.14
N ARG A 65 7.43 -18.11 -13.64
CA ARG A 65 6.04 -18.53 -13.92
C ARG A 65 5.57 -18.13 -15.30
N SER A 66 6.18 -17.14 -15.92
CA SER A 66 5.86 -16.73 -17.29
C SER A 66 7.09 -16.15 -17.99
N PRO A 67 7.59 -16.82 -19.03
CA PRO A 67 8.63 -16.23 -19.89
C PRO A 67 8.10 -15.05 -20.72
N TYR A 68 6.80 -14.85 -20.75
CA TYR A 68 6.13 -13.75 -21.42
C TYR A 68 5.52 -12.86 -20.36
N THR A 69 6.33 -12.14 -19.63
CA THR A 69 5.79 -11.21 -18.65
C THR A 69 5.07 -10.10 -19.37
N THR A 70 3.79 -10.14 -19.31
CA THR A 70 2.95 -8.99 -19.65
C THR A 70 2.86 -7.99 -18.52
N LEU A 71 3.75 -8.16 -17.52
CA LEU A 71 3.65 -7.50 -16.34
C LEU A 71 4.38 -6.30 -16.18
N GLN A 72 3.71 -5.46 -15.53
CA GLN A 72 3.92 -4.14 -15.91
C GLN A 72 3.74 -3.28 -14.71
N LEU A 73 4.72 -3.35 -13.88
CA LEU A 73 5.05 -2.17 -13.11
C LEU A 73 5.31 -1.03 -14.12
N PRO A 74 4.93 0.21 -13.82
CA PRO A 74 4.91 1.32 -14.79
C PRO A 74 6.17 1.51 -15.64
N THR A 75 7.34 1.13 -15.12
CA THR A 75 8.60 1.28 -15.84
C THR A 75 8.94 0.12 -16.80
N GLN A 76 8.17 -0.95 -16.81
CA GLN A 76 8.47 -2.15 -17.60
C GLN A 76 7.69 -2.26 -18.91
N GLY A 77 7.10 -1.18 -19.36
CA GLY A 77 6.51 -1.13 -20.68
C GLY A 77 5.06 -1.51 -20.72
N ILE A 78 4.24 -0.82 -19.97
CA ILE A 78 2.81 -0.81 -20.18
C ILE A 78 2.55 -0.40 -21.62
N GLY A 79 1.84 -1.24 -22.36
CA GLY A 79 1.50 -0.92 -23.73
C GLY A 79 0.68 0.37 -23.83
N GLU A 80 0.72 1.02 -24.98
CA GLU A 80 0.07 2.31 -25.23
C GLU A 80 -1.43 2.34 -24.91
N TRP A 81 -2.05 1.19 -24.83
CA TRP A 81 -3.48 1.05 -24.53
C TRP A 81 -3.81 1.10 -23.02
N CYS A 82 -2.80 0.94 -22.17
CA CYS A 82 -2.93 1.05 -20.71
C CYS A 82 -2.35 2.39 -20.24
N HIS A 83 -2.98 3.48 -20.53
CA HIS A 83 -2.54 4.79 -20.06
C HIS A 83 -2.71 4.96 -18.55
N PRO A 84 -1.80 5.74 -17.94
CA PRO A 84 -0.59 6.33 -18.49
C PRO A 84 0.64 5.48 -18.24
N LEU A 85 1.63 5.61 -19.12
CA LEU A 85 2.99 5.21 -18.86
C LEU A 85 3.56 6.17 -17.83
N LEU A 86 3.63 5.75 -16.59
CA LEU A 86 4.29 6.53 -15.54
C LEU A 86 5.72 6.03 -15.40
N SER A 87 6.66 6.93 -15.55
CA SER A 87 8.09 6.68 -15.34
C SER A 87 8.60 7.44 -14.12
N THR A 88 7.77 7.53 -13.09
CA THR A 88 8.05 8.31 -11.89
C THR A 88 9.31 7.81 -11.22
N THR A 89 10.24 8.71 -11.00
CA THR A 89 11.37 8.46 -10.10
C THR A 89 10.89 8.59 -8.66
N ILE A 90 11.05 7.53 -7.89
CA ILE A 90 10.75 7.57 -6.47
C ILE A 90 11.89 8.29 -5.73
N ASP A 91 11.51 9.26 -4.91
CA ASP A 91 12.44 10.09 -4.15
C ASP A 91 11.97 10.22 -2.70
N ASP A 92 12.72 9.64 -1.79
CA ASP A 92 12.45 9.66 -0.35
C ASP A 92 13.50 10.50 0.43
N SER A 93 14.29 11.28 -0.27
CA SER A 93 15.43 12.01 0.31
C SER A 93 15.00 12.98 1.42
N GLU A 94 13.89 13.70 1.22
CA GLU A 94 13.40 14.63 2.22
C GLU A 94 12.72 13.91 3.39
N LEU A 95 11.97 12.82 3.13
CA LEU A 95 11.46 11.97 4.20
C LEU A 95 12.61 11.47 5.09
N ARG A 96 13.70 10.98 4.48
CA ARG A 96 14.89 10.54 5.24
C ARG A 96 15.53 11.66 6.04
N SER A 97 15.51 12.88 5.54
CA SER A 97 16.04 14.04 6.26
C SER A 97 15.20 14.43 7.48
N LEU A 98 13.92 14.06 7.50
CA LEU A 98 13.01 14.27 8.63
C LEU A 98 13.09 13.15 9.69
N VAL A 99 13.83 12.09 9.40
CA VAL A 99 14.08 11.01 10.38
C VAL A 99 15.15 11.46 11.36
N HIS A 100 14.86 11.37 12.64
CA HIS A 100 15.81 11.70 13.71
C HIS A 100 15.92 10.52 14.69
N HIS A 101 17.11 9.98 14.85
CA HIS A 101 17.37 8.81 15.69
C HIS A 101 16.45 7.62 15.33
N ASP A 102 16.41 7.28 14.06
CA ASP A 102 15.54 6.25 13.49
C ASP A 102 14.02 6.51 13.74
N THR A 103 13.60 7.74 14.02
CA THR A 103 12.21 8.08 14.27
C THR A 103 11.74 9.16 13.31
N PHE A 104 10.63 8.90 12.64
CA PHE A 104 9.86 9.87 11.88
C PHE A 104 8.54 10.13 12.60
N GLN A 105 8.30 11.40 12.97
CA GLN A 105 7.06 11.81 13.61
C GLN A 105 6.08 12.34 12.56
N THR A 106 4.95 11.67 12.41
CA THR A 106 3.91 12.13 11.48
C THR A 106 3.15 13.34 12.02
N SER A 107 2.55 14.12 11.12
CA SER A 107 1.64 15.21 11.51
C SER A 107 0.37 14.74 12.23
N LEU A 108 0.07 13.44 12.16
CA LEU A 108 -1.03 12.80 12.89
C LEU A 108 -0.68 12.44 14.33
N GLY A 109 0.58 12.61 14.73
CA GLY A 109 1.05 12.21 16.07
C GLY A 109 1.52 10.75 16.17
N ILE A 110 1.56 10.01 15.07
CA ILE A 110 2.02 8.62 15.05
C ILE A 110 3.51 8.61 14.74
N PRO A 111 4.40 8.09 15.62
CA PRO A 111 5.80 7.90 15.32
C PRO A 111 6.00 6.63 14.49
N PHE A 112 6.93 6.64 13.53
CA PHE A 112 7.39 5.44 12.84
C PHE A 112 8.90 5.31 12.97
N ARG A 113 9.37 4.05 13.17
CA ARG A 113 10.77 3.73 13.04
C ARG A 113 11.12 3.63 11.56
N LEU A 114 11.93 4.57 11.08
CA LEU A 114 12.39 4.62 9.69
C LEU A 114 13.91 4.76 9.65
N LYS A 115 14.52 4.38 8.54
CA LYS A 115 15.96 4.48 8.33
C LYS A 115 16.36 5.76 7.59
N GLU A 116 17.35 6.45 8.13
CA GLU A 116 17.98 7.61 7.47
C GLU A 116 18.75 7.19 6.22
N LYS A 117 19.31 5.97 6.19
CA LYS A 117 20.14 5.44 5.09
C LYS A 117 19.94 3.94 4.90
N GLY A 118 20.27 3.46 3.69
CA GLY A 118 20.20 2.03 3.34
C GLY A 118 18.77 1.55 3.10
N ASN A 119 18.55 0.27 3.30
CA ASN A 119 17.23 -0.33 3.13
C ASN A 119 16.24 0.28 4.12
N ASN A 120 15.02 0.58 3.65
CA ASN A 120 13.98 1.21 4.46
C ASN A 120 12.59 0.65 4.21
N ILE A 121 12.49 -0.44 3.46
CA ILE A 121 11.24 -1.13 3.18
C ILE A 121 11.43 -2.64 3.15
N LEU A 122 10.44 -3.36 3.62
CA LEU A 122 10.31 -4.80 3.48
C LEU A 122 9.31 -5.07 2.36
N PHE A 123 9.79 -5.41 1.18
CA PHE A 123 8.95 -5.77 0.03
C PHE A 123 8.61 -7.25 0.00
N THR A 124 7.39 -7.53 -0.46
CA THR A 124 6.91 -8.85 -0.89
C THR A 124 6.39 -8.77 -2.33
N SER A 125 6.51 -9.86 -3.08
CA SER A 125 6.06 -9.94 -4.46
C SER A 125 6.02 -11.41 -4.91
N LEU A 126 5.21 -11.73 -5.91
CA LEU A 126 5.28 -13.03 -6.59
C LEU A 126 6.39 -13.12 -7.64
N TRP A 127 7.21 -12.07 -7.75
CA TRP A 127 8.41 -12.01 -8.57
C TRP A 127 9.62 -12.49 -7.78
N ASP A 128 10.64 -12.99 -8.49
CA ASP A 128 11.83 -13.57 -7.86
C ASP A 128 12.70 -12.58 -7.06
N ASN A 129 12.45 -11.27 -7.22
CA ASN A 129 13.20 -10.22 -6.52
C ASN A 129 12.96 -10.23 -5.01
N TYR A 130 11.76 -10.62 -4.59
CA TYR A 130 11.32 -10.53 -3.20
C TYR A 130 10.57 -11.80 -2.77
N PRO A 131 10.49 -12.09 -1.46
CA PRO A 131 9.69 -13.22 -1.00
C PRO A 131 8.20 -12.99 -1.25
N ASP A 132 7.44 -14.06 -1.48
CA ASP A 132 5.98 -14.01 -1.63
C ASP A 132 5.30 -13.48 -0.36
N SER A 133 5.89 -13.78 0.79
CA SER A 133 5.41 -13.33 2.10
C SER A 133 6.55 -13.13 3.10
N SER A 134 6.29 -12.29 4.10
CA SER A 134 7.21 -12.09 5.21
C SER A 134 6.46 -11.90 6.51
N THR A 135 7.01 -12.43 7.61
CA THR A 135 6.40 -12.34 8.93
C THR A 135 7.28 -11.53 9.88
N ILE A 136 6.71 -10.49 10.45
CA ILE A 136 7.33 -9.62 11.44
C ILE A 136 6.83 -10.03 12.82
N SER A 137 7.73 -10.26 13.77
CA SER A 137 7.36 -10.61 15.15
C SER A 137 6.76 -9.40 15.86
N LEU A 138 5.63 -9.60 16.50
CA LEU A 138 4.99 -8.64 17.38
C LEU A 138 4.89 -9.22 18.79
N SER A 139 4.65 -8.36 19.78
CA SER A 139 4.48 -8.78 21.16
C SER A 139 3.63 -7.79 21.95
N GLY A 140 3.10 -8.23 23.09
CA GLY A 140 2.22 -7.45 23.94
C GLY A 140 0.83 -7.26 23.32
N THR A 141 0.03 -6.38 23.90
CA THR A 141 -1.31 -6.05 23.42
C THR A 141 -1.34 -4.68 22.76
N ALA A 142 -2.26 -4.47 21.85
CA ALA A 142 -2.51 -3.19 21.22
C ALA A 142 -3.96 -3.10 20.72
N SER A 143 -4.50 -1.91 20.60
CA SER A 143 -5.81 -1.64 20.01
C SER A 143 -5.74 -1.28 18.53
N HIS A 144 -4.58 -0.82 18.06
CA HIS A 144 -4.33 -0.41 16.68
C HIS A 144 -2.94 -0.83 16.22
N ALA A 145 -2.84 -1.21 14.94
CA ALA A 145 -1.59 -1.28 14.21
C ALA A 145 -1.63 -0.22 13.10
N TYR A 146 -0.79 0.80 13.23
CA TYR A 146 -0.57 1.79 12.19
C TYR A 146 0.56 1.30 11.30
N LEU A 147 0.28 1.20 10.00
CA LEU A 147 1.24 0.74 9.00
C LEU A 147 1.56 1.86 8.02
N LEU A 148 2.84 2.15 7.85
CA LEU A 148 3.32 2.94 6.72
C LEU A 148 3.77 1.97 5.64
N MET A 149 3.11 2.01 4.49
CA MET A 149 3.30 1.09 3.39
C MET A 149 3.59 1.83 2.09
N ALA A 150 4.27 1.16 1.18
CA ALA A 150 4.47 1.64 -0.17
C ALA A 150 4.63 0.45 -1.13
N GLY A 151 4.31 0.66 -2.40
CA GLY A 151 4.46 -0.39 -3.39
C GLY A 151 3.81 0.01 -4.71
N SER A 152 3.75 -0.92 -5.64
CA SER A 152 3.12 -0.70 -6.93
C SER A 152 2.18 -1.83 -7.29
N THR A 153 1.19 -1.52 -8.08
CA THR A 153 0.25 -2.49 -8.64
C THR A 153 -0.08 -2.10 -10.07
N ASN A 154 -0.29 -3.09 -10.92
CA ASN A 154 -0.85 -2.85 -12.24
C ASN A 154 -2.26 -2.27 -12.10
N HIS A 155 -2.56 -1.24 -12.87
CA HIS A 155 -3.87 -0.59 -12.88
C HIS A 155 -5.04 -1.54 -13.21
N MET A 156 -4.74 -2.67 -13.88
CA MET A 156 -5.72 -3.72 -14.16
C MET A 156 -6.08 -4.56 -12.93
N GLN A 157 -5.33 -4.43 -11.84
CA GLN A 157 -5.52 -5.17 -10.59
C GLN A 157 -6.40 -4.41 -9.59
N CYS A 158 -7.45 -3.74 -10.10
CA CYS A 158 -8.42 -3.03 -9.29
C CYS A 158 -9.52 -3.95 -8.77
N HIS A 159 -10.06 -3.62 -7.59
CA HIS A 159 -11.18 -4.32 -6.94
C HIS A 159 -10.97 -5.82 -6.71
N ILE A 160 -9.70 -6.22 -6.64
CA ILE A 160 -9.27 -7.55 -6.23
C ILE A 160 -8.23 -7.44 -5.12
N ALA A 161 -8.07 -8.48 -4.32
CA ALA A 161 -7.03 -8.51 -3.30
C ALA A 161 -5.65 -8.57 -3.97
N ASN A 162 -4.88 -7.50 -3.82
CA ASN A 162 -3.49 -7.44 -4.28
C ASN A 162 -2.54 -8.13 -3.30
N GLY A 163 -2.85 -8.04 -2.03
CA GLY A 163 -2.14 -8.67 -0.94
C GLY A 163 -3.01 -8.77 0.30
N ILE A 164 -2.45 -9.30 1.35
CA ILE A 164 -3.14 -9.48 2.62
C ILE A 164 -2.19 -9.26 3.78
N ILE A 165 -2.70 -8.59 4.82
CA ILE A 165 -2.05 -8.45 6.10
C ILE A 165 -2.75 -9.36 7.08
N ARG A 166 -2.01 -10.28 7.71
CA ARG A 166 -2.52 -11.16 8.76
C ARG A 166 -1.88 -10.82 10.09
N ILE A 167 -2.70 -10.48 11.06
CA ILE A 167 -2.27 -10.32 12.45
C ILE A 167 -2.48 -11.66 13.15
N HIS A 168 -1.44 -12.17 13.75
CA HIS A 168 -1.45 -13.42 14.51
C HIS A 168 -1.43 -13.13 16.01
N TYR A 169 -2.28 -13.79 16.73
CA TYR A 169 -2.35 -13.71 18.19
C TYR A 169 -1.71 -14.94 18.85
N ALA A 170 -1.26 -14.80 20.09
CA ALA A 170 -0.61 -15.87 20.84
C ALA A 170 -1.54 -17.04 21.15
N ASP A 171 -2.85 -16.80 21.17
CA ASP A 171 -3.89 -17.82 21.34
C ASP A 171 -4.11 -18.72 20.08
N GLY A 172 -3.37 -18.46 19.01
CA GLY A 172 -3.48 -19.16 17.74
C GLY A 172 -4.56 -18.61 16.79
N THR A 173 -5.33 -17.61 17.21
CA THR A 173 -6.27 -16.94 16.30
C THR A 173 -5.56 -15.93 15.42
N SER A 174 -6.20 -15.52 14.35
CA SER A 174 -5.69 -14.45 13.46
C SER A 174 -6.84 -13.62 12.90
N GLN A 175 -6.52 -12.38 12.52
CA GLN A 175 -7.38 -11.53 11.71
C GLN A 175 -6.66 -11.15 10.42
N ALA A 176 -7.41 -10.90 9.36
CA ALA A 176 -6.86 -10.59 8.04
C ALA A 176 -7.48 -9.31 7.48
N THR A 177 -6.65 -8.51 6.82
CA THR A 177 -7.04 -7.31 6.07
C THR A 177 -6.54 -7.45 4.65
N GLU A 178 -7.43 -7.55 3.69
CA GLU A 178 -7.08 -7.55 2.26
C GLU A 178 -6.67 -6.15 1.83
N LEU A 179 -5.64 -6.08 1.00
CA LEU A 179 -5.18 -4.85 0.36
C LEU A 179 -5.79 -4.79 -1.03
N THR A 180 -6.75 -3.91 -1.21
CA THR A 180 -7.52 -3.78 -2.45
C THR A 180 -7.34 -2.38 -3.04
N ASN A 181 -6.86 -2.33 -4.27
CA ASN A 181 -6.78 -1.09 -5.03
C ASN A 181 -8.16 -0.77 -5.65
N PRO A 182 -8.73 0.43 -5.49
CA PRO A 182 -8.21 1.62 -4.80
C PRO A 182 -8.70 1.80 -3.35
N ASP A 183 -9.33 0.81 -2.74
CA ASP A 183 -10.05 1.00 -1.48
C ASP A 183 -9.13 1.38 -0.32
N ASN A 184 -8.15 0.54 -0.02
CA ASN A 184 -7.17 0.75 1.04
C ASN A 184 -5.72 0.56 0.58
N TRP A 185 -5.51 0.30 -0.69
CA TRP A 185 -4.22 0.14 -1.32
C TRP A 185 -4.15 0.97 -2.59
N CYS A 186 -3.01 1.55 -2.90
CA CYS A 186 -2.80 2.33 -4.10
C CYS A 186 -1.32 2.38 -4.50
N PRO A 187 -1.03 2.51 -5.81
CA PRO A 187 0.34 2.57 -6.29
C PRO A 187 1.08 3.80 -5.75
N ILE A 188 2.38 3.62 -5.55
CA ILE A 188 3.29 4.63 -5.02
C ILE A 188 3.40 5.85 -5.94
N GLU A 189 3.35 5.63 -7.25
CA GLU A 189 3.60 6.62 -8.27
C GLU A 189 2.37 7.44 -8.66
N GLN A 190 1.18 7.03 -8.25
CA GLN A 190 -0.05 7.60 -8.78
C GLN A 190 -1.02 8.04 -7.70
N ASP A 191 -1.72 9.14 -7.99
CA ASP A 191 -2.91 9.57 -7.26
C ASP A 191 -4.17 9.13 -8.01
N PHE A 192 -5.25 8.86 -7.26
CA PHE A 192 -6.51 8.45 -7.85
C PHE A 192 -7.31 9.63 -8.39
N TYR A 193 -7.97 9.40 -9.50
CA TYR A 193 -9.04 10.24 -9.93
C TYR A 193 -10.33 9.84 -9.20
N VAL A 194 -10.89 10.76 -8.45
CA VAL A 194 -12.15 10.57 -7.73
C VAL A 194 -13.06 11.73 -8.07
N ASP A 195 -14.21 11.45 -8.64
CA ASP A 195 -15.19 12.46 -9.07
C ASP A 195 -16.49 12.42 -8.24
N GLY A 196 -16.62 11.46 -7.33
CA GLY A 196 -17.81 11.26 -6.52
C GLY A 196 -19.02 10.71 -7.31
N LYS A 197 -18.80 10.27 -8.53
CA LYS A 197 -19.82 9.76 -9.46
C LYS A 197 -19.46 8.36 -9.94
N ALA A 198 -18.81 8.26 -11.10
CA ALA A 198 -18.37 6.99 -11.67
C ALA A 198 -17.11 6.45 -11.00
N PHE A 199 -16.23 7.34 -10.55
CA PHE A 199 -15.00 7.00 -9.87
C PHE A 199 -15.14 7.33 -8.39
N GLN A 200 -15.41 6.31 -7.60
CA GLN A 200 -15.61 6.43 -6.17
C GLN A 200 -14.61 5.55 -5.43
N VAL A 201 -14.13 6.05 -4.31
CA VAL A 201 -13.35 5.28 -3.34
C VAL A 201 -14.12 5.31 -2.03
N PRO A 202 -14.28 4.18 -1.35
CA PRO A 202 -14.94 4.14 -0.05
C PRO A 202 -14.34 5.19 0.90
N ALA A 203 -15.19 5.85 1.66
CA ALA A 203 -14.75 6.80 2.66
C ALA A 203 -14.63 6.13 4.04
N PRO A 204 -13.67 6.52 4.85
CA PRO A 204 -12.61 7.50 4.57
C PRO A 204 -11.47 6.90 3.73
N ARG A 205 -10.93 7.66 2.79
CA ARG A 205 -9.72 7.25 2.06
C ARG A 205 -8.54 7.18 3.02
N PRO A 206 -7.60 6.22 2.83
CA PRO A 206 -6.36 6.19 3.59
C PRO A 206 -5.57 7.50 3.44
N TYR A 207 -4.79 7.84 4.45
CA TYR A 207 -3.81 8.91 4.32
C TYR A 207 -2.67 8.47 3.40
N ARG A 208 -2.17 9.42 2.61
CA ARG A 208 -0.97 9.28 1.80
C ARG A 208 0.16 10.10 2.42
N LEU A 209 1.35 9.51 2.47
CA LEU A 209 2.59 10.20 2.84
C LEU A 209 3.38 10.48 1.56
N HIS A 210 3.49 11.76 1.17
CA HIS A 210 4.33 12.18 0.06
C HIS A 210 5.81 11.99 0.43
N LEU A 211 6.51 11.09 -0.25
CA LEU A 211 7.88 10.71 0.12
C LEU A 211 8.87 11.87 -0.03
N ARG A 212 8.69 12.67 -1.07
CA ARG A 212 9.56 13.81 -1.36
C ARG A 212 9.40 14.99 -0.38
N SER A 213 8.34 15.08 0.39
CA SER A 213 8.14 16.20 1.32
C SER A 213 7.78 15.80 2.74
N GLY A 214 7.55 14.52 3.01
CA GLY A 214 7.04 14.06 4.32
C GLY A 214 5.61 14.51 4.62
N LYS A 215 4.91 15.15 3.68
CA LYS A 215 3.56 15.67 3.88
C LYS A 215 2.52 14.54 3.87
N ILE A 216 1.58 14.60 4.80
CA ILE A 216 0.50 13.62 4.92
C ILE A 216 -0.83 14.28 4.56
N SER A 217 -1.58 13.65 3.65
CA SER A 217 -2.91 14.10 3.24
C SER A 217 -3.77 12.93 2.76
N ARG A 218 -5.10 13.07 2.88
CA ARG A 218 -6.07 12.20 2.20
C ARG A 218 -6.37 12.64 0.77
N ASP A 219 -5.92 13.81 0.40
CA ASP A 219 -6.15 14.43 -0.90
C ASP A 219 -4.86 15.05 -1.44
N LEU A 220 -3.87 14.19 -1.70
CA LEU A 220 -2.59 14.62 -2.26
C LEU A 220 -2.75 15.28 -3.62
N GLY A 221 -3.69 14.82 -4.44
CA GLY A 221 -3.96 15.43 -5.73
C GLY A 221 -4.27 16.92 -5.62
N LYS A 222 -5.09 17.29 -4.64
CA LYS A 222 -5.38 18.70 -4.35
C LYS A 222 -4.16 19.44 -3.78
N GLU A 223 -3.48 18.81 -2.82
CA GLU A 223 -2.33 19.40 -2.14
C GLU A 223 -1.15 19.67 -3.08
N LEU A 224 -0.96 18.79 -4.06
CA LEU A 224 0.11 18.88 -5.07
C LEU A 224 -0.37 19.52 -6.39
N ASN A 225 -1.63 19.99 -6.44
CA ASN A 225 -2.24 20.59 -7.64
C ASN A 225 -2.22 19.64 -8.85
N ILE A 226 -2.42 18.35 -8.63
CA ILE A 226 -2.51 17.35 -9.71
C ILE A 226 -3.85 17.52 -10.41
N THR A 227 -3.82 17.88 -11.69
CA THR A 227 -5.01 18.13 -12.50
C THR A 227 -5.17 17.07 -13.59
N GLY A 228 -6.39 16.94 -14.11
CA GLY A 228 -6.68 16.01 -15.19
C GLY A 228 -7.09 14.62 -14.71
N VAL A 229 -7.44 13.78 -15.67
CA VAL A 229 -7.90 12.41 -15.46
C VAL A 229 -6.77 11.41 -15.68
N TYR A 230 -5.92 11.69 -16.65
CA TYR A 230 -4.81 10.82 -17.03
C TYR A 230 -3.53 11.25 -16.36
N GLY A 231 -2.64 10.29 -16.17
CA GLY A 231 -1.28 10.56 -15.74
C GLY A 231 -1.09 10.96 -14.29
N ARG A 232 -2.10 11.18 -13.54
CA ARG A 232 -2.09 11.68 -12.13
C ARG A 232 -0.87 11.25 -11.31
N GLU A 233 0.32 11.56 -11.83
CA GLU A 233 1.60 11.21 -11.28
C GLU A 233 1.87 11.99 -9.99
N ILE A 234 2.38 11.29 -8.98
CA ILE A 234 2.88 11.90 -7.76
C ILE A 234 4.40 11.95 -7.89
N GLU A 235 4.94 13.14 -8.17
CA GLU A 235 6.38 13.36 -8.27
C GLU A 235 7.09 12.93 -6.98
N GLY A 236 8.01 11.96 -7.09
CA GLY A 236 8.72 11.38 -5.94
C GLY A 236 7.96 10.25 -5.24
N GLY A 237 6.70 10.05 -5.57
CA GLY A 237 5.89 8.97 -5.01
C GLY A 237 5.27 9.27 -3.65
N ALA A 238 4.33 8.43 -3.26
CA ALA A 238 3.67 8.51 -1.95
C ALA A 238 3.39 7.13 -1.35
N GLY A 239 3.73 6.97 -0.09
CA GLY A 239 3.30 5.85 0.73
C GLY A 239 1.84 5.96 1.12
N ILE A 240 1.33 4.95 1.79
CA ILE A 240 -0.03 4.89 2.34
C ILE A 240 0.04 4.58 3.83
N LEU A 241 -0.82 5.23 4.61
CA LEU A 241 -0.99 4.92 6.03
C LEU A 241 -2.28 4.14 6.20
N LEU A 242 -2.17 2.98 6.85
CA LEU A 242 -3.31 2.17 7.25
C LEU A 242 -3.42 2.14 8.77
N ASP A 243 -4.64 2.18 9.26
CA ASP A 243 -4.99 1.93 10.64
C ASP A 243 -5.78 0.61 10.72
N ILE A 244 -5.17 -0.41 11.29
CA ILE A 244 -5.78 -1.73 11.45
C ILE A 244 -6.21 -1.88 12.90
N PRO A 245 -7.53 -1.95 13.18
CA PRO A 245 -8.02 -2.20 14.53
C PRO A 245 -7.65 -3.61 15.00
N LEU A 246 -7.23 -3.75 16.24
CA LEU A 246 -6.78 -4.98 16.84
C LEU A 246 -7.65 -5.38 18.04
N ASP A 247 -7.72 -6.67 18.31
CA ASP A 247 -8.31 -7.16 19.56
C ASP A 247 -7.33 -6.95 20.72
N HIS A 248 -7.51 -5.85 21.45
CA HIS A 248 -6.65 -5.45 22.56
C HIS A 248 -6.70 -6.43 23.76
N SER A 249 -7.64 -7.36 23.79
CA SER A 249 -7.72 -8.40 24.81
C SER A 249 -6.76 -9.56 24.57
N LYS A 250 -6.15 -9.62 23.37
CA LYS A 250 -5.28 -10.70 22.92
C LYS A 250 -3.83 -10.24 22.82
N GLU A 251 -2.92 -11.13 23.20
CA GLU A 251 -1.50 -10.91 23.02
C GLU A 251 -1.11 -11.11 21.55
N LEU A 252 -0.37 -10.17 21.00
CA LEU A 252 0.13 -10.23 19.63
C LEU A 252 1.31 -11.20 19.54
N LYS A 253 1.40 -11.91 18.41
CA LYS A 253 2.52 -12.80 18.08
C LYS A 253 3.27 -12.34 16.83
N GLY A 254 2.59 -11.83 15.83
CA GLY A 254 3.23 -11.40 14.59
C GLY A 254 2.27 -10.78 13.60
N LEU A 255 2.86 -10.18 12.57
CA LEU A 255 2.18 -9.68 11.39
C LEU A 255 2.81 -10.33 10.16
N THR A 256 2.00 -10.94 9.30
CA THR A 256 2.44 -11.44 8.00
C THR A 256 1.90 -10.55 6.91
N LEU A 257 2.80 -10.06 6.04
CA LEU A 257 2.46 -9.46 4.75
C LEU A 257 2.63 -10.54 3.69
N GLU A 258 1.63 -10.72 2.83
CA GLU A 258 1.63 -11.69 1.73
C GLU A 258 1.10 -11.02 0.46
N THR A 259 1.80 -11.18 -0.65
CA THR A 259 1.36 -10.73 -1.97
C THR A 259 0.53 -11.82 -2.64
N LEU A 260 -0.65 -11.45 -3.16
CA LEU A 260 -1.60 -12.39 -3.76
C LEU A 260 -1.68 -12.29 -5.27
N SER A 261 -1.36 -11.14 -5.84
CA SER A 261 -1.49 -10.87 -7.26
C SER A 261 -0.14 -10.74 -7.96
N ASN A 262 -0.06 -11.15 -9.24
CA ASN A 262 1.21 -11.22 -9.97
C ASN A 262 1.88 -9.85 -10.17
N ASP A 263 1.11 -8.83 -10.50
CA ASP A 263 1.62 -7.53 -10.96
C ASP A 263 1.76 -6.54 -9.82
N VAL A 264 2.21 -7.04 -8.69
CA VAL A 264 2.17 -6.29 -7.45
C VAL A 264 3.49 -6.44 -6.70
N VAL A 265 3.99 -5.33 -6.19
CA VAL A 265 5.05 -5.27 -5.19
C VAL A 265 4.49 -4.50 -4.00
N ILE A 266 4.41 -5.12 -2.86
CA ILE A 266 3.86 -4.50 -1.64
C ILE A 266 4.94 -4.45 -0.58
N GLY A 267 5.05 -3.32 0.11
CA GLY A 267 6.05 -3.18 1.16
C GLY A 267 5.56 -2.46 2.40
N ILE A 268 6.19 -2.79 3.51
CA ILE A 268 6.04 -2.10 4.80
C ILE A 268 7.31 -1.33 5.10
N MET A 269 7.19 -0.02 5.33
CA MET A 269 8.27 0.86 5.75
C MET A 269 8.33 1.00 7.28
N GLY A 270 7.17 0.98 7.94
CA GLY A 270 7.10 1.16 9.38
C GLY A 270 5.82 0.60 9.99
N ILE A 271 5.91 0.16 11.22
CA ILE A 271 4.79 -0.35 12.03
C ILE A 271 4.83 0.32 13.39
N THR A 272 3.67 0.81 13.82
CA THR A 272 3.49 1.35 15.17
C THR A 272 2.23 0.76 15.78
N LEU A 273 2.35 0.29 17.00
CA LEU A 273 1.26 -0.30 17.79
C LEU A 273 0.79 0.70 18.85
N GLN A 274 -0.53 0.81 19.06
CA GLN A 274 -1.14 1.60 20.14
C GLN A 274 -2.05 0.76 21.03
#